data_e19f12b0a42ebbd0694ad820f1f02f04
#
_entry.id   e19f12b0a42ebbd0694ad820f1f02f04
#
_cell.length_a   1.000
_cell.length_b   1.000
_cell.length_c   1.000
_cell.angle_alpha   90.00
_cell.angle_beta   90.00
_cell.angle_gamma   90.00
#
_symmetry.space_group_name_H-M   'P 1'
#
loop_
_entity.id
_entity.type
_entity.pdbx_description
1 polymer ?
#
loop_
_entity_poly.entity_id
_entity_poly.type
_entity_poly.pdbx_seq_one_letter_code
_entity_poly.pdbx_strand_id
1 'polypeptide(L)'
;MFSKKLRRIQFILWAGIALSILAGCHRGGTVASIRENQLFTLNYGSFEDELNLFNLSGQGAINTYMTMLDGFFYIANGESKKIMELNSYGDLLSLYYNEEVTRAPYFATTENVNSTKKAIAYPFNSLGPVAVDAKKCLYAVDTLPAERQEVDANKRLLLNYIVLRFNSDGTLIDYLGQQGPGGTPFPFIKKIYVSKNSELIVVSETNNGPIVYWFNQKGFLLYTIPITEETVPKLRDSDGAEIASYVSIGNVVPDNISCRLYIQVDYFKAYLDPATKVQSGIDYEKTILYPLDVDSGRYDDGLEIPSHEDIVSENLSKELYKVPFDFLGVTDSGWFFFSVPVDKGFLIQMVQPNGQKILKRVLDVNHEEILYYSLGLSGNGIISGLFVKSHNAEVAWWRTDSLVSGIIN
;
A
#
# COMPACT_ATOMS: atom_id res chain seq x y z
N MET A 1 -46.82 15.27 -57.38
CA MET A 1 -46.92 15.86 -56.00
C MET A 1 -46.57 14.88 -54.90
N PHE A 2 -46.55 13.57 -55.15
CA PHE A 2 -46.29 12.47 -54.18
C PHE A 2 -44.80 12.29 -53.87
N SER A 3 -43.85 12.58 -54.75
CA SER A 3 -42.41 12.30 -54.56
C SER A 3 -41.70 13.21 -53.55
N LYS A 4 -42.16 14.48 -53.39
CA LYS A 4 -41.55 15.43 -52.43
C LYS A 4 -41.94 15.15 -50.95
N LYS A 5 -43.11 14.55 -50.73
CA LYS A 5 -43.52 14.18 -49.37
C LYS A 5 -42.77 12.94 -48.83
N LEU A 6 -42.49 11.96 -49.71
CA LEU A 6 -41.74 10.76 -49.30
C LEU A 6 -40.28 11.09 -48.92
N ARG A 7 -39.61 12.00 -49.65
CA ARG A 7 -38.25 12.46 -49.33
C ARG A 7 -38.18 13.23 -47.98
N ARG A 8 -39.22 14.01 -47.64
CA ARG A 8 -39.27 14.72 -46.36
C ARG A 8 -39.47 13.76 -45.19
N ILE A 9 -40.26 12.71 -45.34
CA ILE A 9 -40.47 11.70 -44.29
C ILE A 9 -39.20 10.88 -44.06
N GLN A 10 -38.48 10.51 -45.15
CA GLN A 10 -37.19 9.83 -45.03
C GLN A 10 -36.13 10.69 -44.33
N PHE A 11 -36.09 12.01 -44.64
CA PHE A 11 -35.13 12.94 -43.98
C PHE A 11 -35.42 13.12 -42.49
N ILE A 12 -36.70 13.16 -42.11
CA ILE A 12 -37.13 13.25 -40.68
C ILE A 12 -36.83 11.95 -39.94
N LEU A 13 -36.99 10.78 -40.59
CA LEU A 13 -36.62 9.52 -39.98
C LEU A 13 -35.11 9.38 -39.77
N TRP A 14 -34.31 9.79 -40.75
CA TRP A 14 -32.83 9.79 -40.65
C TRP A 14 -32.31 10.78 -39.63
N ALA A 15 -32.91 11.96 -39.52
CA ALA A 15 -32.59 12.95 -38.50
C ALA A 15 -32.98 12.47 -37.09
N GLY A 16 -34.07 11.76 -36.92
CA GLY A 16 -34.51 11.15 -35.67
C GLY A 16 -33.58 10.02 -35.21
N ILE A 17 -33.07 9.20 -36.13
CA ILE A 17 -32.12 8.12 -35.85
C ILE A 17 -30.72 8.72 -35.50
N ALA A 18 -30.30 9.78 -36.19
CA ALA A 18 -29.03 10.48 -35.88
C ALA A 18 -29.07 11.18 -34.51
N LEU A 19 -30.23 11.75 -34.11
CA LEU A 19 -30.38 12.37 -32.79
C LEU A 19 -30.42 11.35 -31.67
N SER A 20 -30.96 10.15 -31.90
CA SER A 20 -30.97 9.08 -30.90
C SER A 20 -29.60 8.43 -30.67
N ILE A 21 -28.70 8.48 -31.67
CA ILE A 21 -27.32 8.02 -31.52
C ILE A 21 -26.47 9.05 -30.75
N LEU A 22 -26.78 10.35 -30.84
CA LEU A 22 -26.07 11.39 -30.06
C LEU A 22 -26.54 11.50 -28.61
N ALA A 23 -27.71 11.00 -28.26
CA ALA A 23 -28.21 10.98 -26.87
C ALA A 23 -27.67 9.80 -26.04
N GLY A 24 -26.92 8.88 -26.65
CA GLY A 24 -26.40 7.66 -26.02
C GLY A 24 -25.06 7.81 -25.28
N CYS A 25 -24.38 8.97 -25.32
CA CYS A 25 -23.01 9.13 -24.84
C CYS A 25 -22.85 10.01 -23.59
N HIS A 26 -23.84 10.10 -22.71
CA HIS A 26 -23.65 10.73 -21.39
C HIS A 26 -24.28 9.85 -20.29
N ARG A 27 -23.93 8.59 -20.26
CA ARG A 27 -24.01 7.82 -19.04
C ARG A 27 -22.64 7.89 -18.41
N GLY A 28 -22.46 8.73 -17.43
CA GLY A 28 -21.44 8.56 -16.40
C GLY A 28 -21.62 7.13 -15.88
N GLY A 29 -20.80 6.20 -16.37
CA GLY A 29 -20.92 4.80 -16.01
C GLY A 29 -20.65 4.71 -14.50
N THR A 30 -21.63 4.27 -13.73
CA THR A 30 -21.43 3.95 -12.32
C THR A 30 -20.33 2.92 -12.23
N VAL A 31 -19.26 3.26 -11.53
CA VAL A 31 -18.15 2.32 -11.30
C VAL A 31 -18.72 1.13 -10.53
N ALA A 32 -18.53 -0.07 -11.05
CA ALA A 32 -19.04 -1.27 -10.40
C ALA A 32 -18.34 -1.49 -9.05
N SER A 33 -19.11 -1.82 -8.02
CA SER A 33 -18.57 -2.17 -6.70
C SER A 33 -18.23 -3.66 -6.64
N ILE A 34 -17.22 -3.97 -5.82
CA ILE A 34 -16.91 -5.33 -5.40
C ILE A 34 -17.35 -5.45 -3.95
N ARG A 35 -18.17 -6.45 -3.67
CA ARG A 35 -18.63 -6.70 -2.30
C ARG A 35 -17.46 -7.15 -1.45
N GLU A 36 -17.44 -6.64 -0.24
CA GLU A 36 -16.59 -7.12 0.83
C GLU A 36 -16.88 -8.59 1.11
N ASN A 37 -15.82 -9.37 1.28
CA ASN A 37 -15.89 -10.68 1.90
C ASN A 37 -15.23 -10.56 3.28
N GLN A 38 -16.05 -10.20 4.28
CA GLN A 38 -15.63 -10.19 5.68
C GLN A 38 -15.26 -11.61 6.07
N LEU A 39 -14.06 -11.78 6.62
CA LEU A 39 -13.53 -13.09 7.00
C LEU A 39 -13.75 -13.37 8.47
N PHE A 40 -13.25 -12.47 9.33
CA PHE A 40 -13.36 -12.61 10.78
C PHE A 40 -13.24 -11.24 11.47
N THR A 41 -13.57 -11.22 12.73
CA THR A 41 -13.42 -10.07 13.61
C THR A 41 -12.47 -10.37 14.75
N LEU A 42 -11.76 -9.33 15.21
CA LEU A 42 -10.89 -9.38 16.38
C LEU A 42 -11.43 -8.45 17.44
N ASN A 43 -11.57 -8.96 18.66
CA ASN A 43 -11.96 -8.16 19.82
C ASN A 43 -10.79 -7.29 20.27
N TYR A 44 -11.10 -6.25 21.05
CA TYR A 44 -10.10 -5.44 21.72
C TYR A 44 -9.84 -5.94 23.13
N GLY A 45 -8.56 -6.08 23.45
CA GLY A 45 -8.13 -6.54 24.74
C GLY A 45 -6.67 -6.98 24.77
N SER A 46 -6.31 -7.75 25.78
CA SER A 46 -4.95 -8.21 26.04
C SER A 46 -4.74 -9.72 25.89
N PHE A 47 -5.78 -10.48 25.52
CA PHE A 47 -5.64 -11.92 25.28
C PHE A 47 -4.88 -12.21 23.98
N GLU A 48 -4.47 -13.46 23.82
CA GLU A 48 -3.63 -13.91 22.71
C GLU A 48 -4.19 -13.63 21.31
N ASP A 49 -5.51 -13.65 21.16
CA ASP A 49 -6.26 -13.43 19.91
C ASP A 49 -6.98 -12.07 19.82
N GLU A 50 -6.71 -11.17 20.77
CA GLU A 50 -7.27 -9.82 20.81
C GLU A 50 -6.27 -8.77 20.31
N LEU A 51 -6.76 -7.61 19.91
CA LEU A 51 -5.94 -6.45 19.56
C LEU A 51 -5.97 -5.39 20.66
N ASN A 52 -4.81 -4.90 21.05
CA ASN A 52 -4.71 -3.71 21.86
C ASN A 52 -4.36 -2.53 20.94
N LEU A 53 -5.32 -1.61 20.74
CA LEU A 53 -5.18 -0.45 19.87
C LEU A 53 -5.16 0.87 20.63
N PHE A 54 -5.50 0.80 21.92
CA PHE A 54 -5.66 1.98 22.75
C PHE A 54 -4.54 2.05 23.77
N ASN A 55 -3.62 2.97 23.57
CA ASN A 55 -2.68 3.36 24.61
C ASN A 55 -3.43 4.25 25.62
N LEU A 56 -3.68 3.74 26.82
CA LEU A 56 -4.33 4.49 27.91
C LEU A 56 -3.56 5.74 28.35
N SER A 57 -2.29 5.85 27.99
CA SER A 57 -1.45 7.03 28.27
C SER A 57 -1.55 8.12 27.22
N GLY A 58 -2.38 7.95 26.14
CA GLY A 58 -2.84 9.05 25.33
C GLY A 58 -2.61 9.01 23.84
N GLN A 59 -1.95 9.75 23.21
CA GLN A 59 -1.89 10.33 21.91
C GLN A 59 -0.85 9.62 20.99
N GLY A 60 -0.89 8.29 20.89
CA GLY A 60 0.00 7.53 20.01
C GLY A 60 -0.68 7.14 18.69
N ALA A 61 0.10 7.03 17.63
CA ALA A 61 -0.34 6.39 16.40
C ALA A 61 -0.69 4.93 16.66
N ILE A 62 -1.69 4.40 15.95
CA ILE A 62 -2.05 2.98 16.02
C ILE A 62 -0.95 2.19 15.31
N ASN A 63 -0.08 1.55 16.07
CA ASN A 63 1.02 0.73 15.55
C ASN A 63 0.54 -0.70 15.31
N THR A 64 -0.34 -0.86 14.32
CA THR A 64 -0.87 -2.18 13.94
C THR A 64 -0.74 -2.35 12.44
N TYR A 65 -0.05 -3.42 12.05
CA TYR A 65 0.28 -3.71 10.66
C TYR A 65 -0.21 -5.10 10.31
N MET A 66 -0.70 -5.27 9.09
CA MET A 66 -1.16 -6.56 8.60
C MET A 66 -0.51 -6.88 7.26
N THR A 67 -0.10 -8.13 7.09
CA THR A 67 0.23 -8.71 5.79
C THR A 67 -0.50 -10.03 5.59
N MET A 68 -0.77 -10.38 4.33
CA MET A 68 -1.46 -11.62 3.98
C MET A 68 -0.64 -12.42 2.98
N LEU A 69 -0.46 -13.71 3.25
CA LEU A 69 0.14 -14.66 2.32
C LEU A 69 -0.71 -15.92 2.28
N ASP A 70 -1.21 -16.28 1.08
CA ASP A 70 -1.95 -17.53 0.81
C ASP A 70 -3.11 -17.79 1.79
N GLY A 71 -3.82 -16.73 2.20
CA GLY A 71 -4.96 -16.82 3.12
C GLY A 71 -4.58 -16.91 4.60
N PHE A 72 -3.29 -16.76 4.93
CA PHE A 72 -2.81 -16.55 6.30
C PHE A 72 -2.56 -15.08 6.53
N PHE A 73 -2.99 -14.58 7.68
CA PHE A 73 -2.90 -13.19 8.07
C PHE A 73 -1.89 -13.05 9.21
N TYR A 74 -0.91 -12.19 9.03
CA TYR A 74 0.08 -11.86 10.05
C TYR A 74 -0.19 -10.43 10.52
N ILE A 75 -0.57 -10.28 11.79
CA ILE A 75 -0.94 -9.00 12.37
C ILE A 75 0.05 -8.66 13.48
N ALA A 76 0.86 -7.63 13.24
CA ALA A 76 1.75 -7.06 14.25
C ALA A 76 0.98 -5.99 15.03
N ASN A 77 0.79 -6.22 16.32
CA ASN A 77 0.14 -5.30 17.24
C ASN A 77 1.18 -4.68 18.18
N GLY A 78 1.61 -3.47 17.86
CA GLY A 78 2.69 -2.78 18.56
C GLY A 78 2.39 -2.51 20.04
N GLU A 79 1.17 -2.16 20.38
CA GLU A 79 0.77 -1.88 21.77
C GLU A 79 0.85 -3.11 22.69
N SER A 80 0.57 -4.29 22.17
CA SER A 80 0.73 -5.57 22.88
C SER A 80 2.07 -6.23 22.64
N LYS A 81 2.93 -5.64 21.81
CA LYS A 81 4.23 -6.21 21.43
C LYS A 81 4.13 -7.69 21.04
N LYS A 82 3.15 -7.98 20.15
CA LYS A 82 2.90 -9.33 19.67
C LYS A 82 2.59 -9.35 18.16
N ILE A 83 2.88 -10.50 17.54
CA ILE A 83 2.50 -10.81 16.16
C ILE A 83 1.65 -12.06 16.18
N MET A 84 0.46 -11.99 15.60
CA MET A 84 -0.48 -13.10 15.46
C MET A 84 -0.45 -13.63 14.05
N GLU A 85 -0.30 -14.94 13.88
CA GLU A 85 -0.58 -15.65 12.64
C GLU A 85 -1.97 -16.27 12.74
N LEU A 86 -2.86 -15.87 11.84
CA LEU A 86 -4.27 -16.29 11.81
C LEU A 86 -4.59 -16.92 10.45
N ASN A 87 -5.49 -17.91 10.44
CA ASN A 87 -6.05 -18.40 9.20
C ASN A 87 -7.22 -17.51 8.71
N SER A 88 -7.82 -17.82 7.57
CA SER A 88 -8.95 -17.08 7.02
C SER A 88 -10.26 -17.20 7.82
N TYR A 89 -10.31 -18.02 8.84
CA TYR A 89 -11.43 -18.14 9.78
C TYR A 89 -11.19 -17.36 11.08
N GLY A 90 -10.00 -16.77 11.25
CA GLY A 90 -9.61 -16.06 12.46
C GLY A 90 -9.02 -16.96 13.55
N ASP A 91 -8.76 -18.25 13.27
CA ASP A 91 -8.12 -19.11 14.23
C ASP A 91 -6.65 -18.75 14.35
N LEU A 92 -6.19 -18.55 15.59
CA LEU A 92 -4.79 -18.29 15.92
C LEU A 92 -3.96 -19.56 15.72
N LEU A 93 -2.91 -19.48 14.92
CA LEU A 93 -1.97 -20.55 14.60
C LEU A 93 -0.64 -20.40 15.32
N SER A 94 -0.10 -19.19 15.31
CA SER A 94 1.17 -18.84 15.96
C SER A 94 1.07 -17.49 16.64
N LEU A 95 1.71 -17.37 17.79
CA LEU A 95 1.85 -16.12 18.54
C LEU A 95 3.33 -15.87 18.84
N TYR A 96 3.85 -14.75 18.34
CA TYR A 96 5.13 -14.18 18.75
C TYR A 96 4.83 -13.08 19.74
N TYR A 97 5.41 -13.06 20.92
CA TYR A 97 4.99 -12.14 21.98
C TYR A 97 6.12 -11.77 22.94
N ASN A 98 6.02 -10.58 23.50
CA ASN A 98 6.87 -10.14 24.60
C ASN A 98 6.24 -10.55 25.93
N GLU A 99 6.91 -11.41 26.70
CA GLU A 99 6.42 -11.97 27.98
C GLU A 99 6.24 -10.91 29.08
N GLU A 100 6.91 -9.77 28.96
CA GLU A 100 6.79 -8.67 29.93
C GLU A 100 5.47 -7.89 29.77
N VAL A 101 4.89 -7.92 28.56
CA VAL A 101 3.69 -7.14 28.20
C VAL A 101 2.48 -8.04 27.96
N THR A 102 2.69 -9.15 27.25
CA THR A 102 1.63 -10.10 26.90
C THR A 102 1.83 -11.38 27.70
N ARG A 103 0.80 -11.76 28.44
CA ARG A 103 0.83 -12.99 29.23
C ARG A 103 1.01 -14.20 28.31
N ALA A 104 1.76 -15.21 28.81
CA ALA A 104 1.92 -16.48 28.10
C ALA A 104 0.54 -17.08 27.75
N PRO A 105 0.33 -17.46 26.46
CA PRO A 105 -0.96 -17.95 26.03
C PRO A 105 -1.30 -19.29 26.70
N TYR A 106 -2.58 -19.52 26.93
CA TYR A 106 -3.04 -20.71 27.62
C TYR A 106 -2.60 -22.01 26.94
N PHE A 107 -2.54 -22.05 25.63
CA PHE A 107 -2.09 -23.21 24.86
C PHE A 107 -0.59 -23.53 24.99
N ALA A 108 0.21 -22.60 25.50
CA ALA A 108 1.65 -22.79 25.76
C ALA A 108 1.93 -23.29 27.16
N THR A 109 0.92 -23.41 28.02
CA THR A 109 1.09 -23.94 29.38
C THR A 109 1.22 -25.46 29.37
N THR A 110 1.92 -25.99 30.35
CA THR A 110 2.26 -27.43 30.49
C THR A 110 1.05 -28.39 30.47
N GLU A 111 -0.16 -27.89 30.64
CA GLU A 111 -1.39 -28.69 30.63
C GLU A 111 -1.88 -29.03 29.21
N ASN A 112 -1.40 -28.32 28.15
CA ASN A 112 -1.85 -28.50 26.77
C ASN A 112 -0.74 -29.00 25.80
N VAL A 113 -0.06 -30.07 26.18
CA VAL A 113 1.06 -30.67 25.42
C VAL A 113 0.71 -31.08 23.97
N ASN A 114 -0.56 -31.15 23.62
CA ASN A 114 -1.04 -31.56 22.29
C ASN A 114 -1.50 -30.39 21.39
N SER A 115 -1.19 -29.15 21.76
CA SER A 115 -1.56 -27.98 20.88
C SER A 115 -0.70 -27.95 19.63
N THR A 116 -1.34 -27.83 18.48
CA THR A 116 -0.66 -27.54 17.21
C THR A 116 -0.28 -26.06 17.04
N LYS A 117 -0.75 -25.20 17.97
CA LYS A 117 -0.45 -23.78 17.98
C LYS A 117 0.96 -23.52 18.50
N LYS A 118 1.63 -22.52 17.98
CA LYS A 118 2.99 -22.14 18.37
C LYS A 118 2.96 -20.87 19.21
N ALA A 119 3.71 -20.86 20.30
CA ALA A 119 3.97 -19.68 21.11
C ALA A 119 5.47 -19.41 21.14
N ILE A 120 5.90 -18.27 20.66
CA ILE A 120 7.29 -17.86 20.53
C ILE A 120 7.51 -16.58 21.34
N ALA A 121 8.25 -16.71 22.43
CA ALA A 121 8.62 -15.57 23.25
C ALA A 121 9.79 -14.81 22.63
N TYR A 122 9.63 -13.49 22.47
CA TYR A 122 10.70 -12.61 22.02
C TYR A 122 10.49 -11.20 22.63
N PRO A 123 11.54 -10.52 23.14
CA PRO A 123 11.42 -9.23 23.81
C PRO A 123 11.29 -8.07 22.80
N PHE A 124 10.20 -8.05 22.04
CA PHE A 124 9.92 -6.92 21.13
C PHE A 124 9.91 -5.59 21.87
N ASN A 125 10.51 -4.57 21.26
CA ASN A 125 10.52 -3.22 21.83
C ASN A 125 9.39 -2.35 21.27
N SER A 126 9.37 -2.13 19.93
CA SER A 126 8.30 -1.37 19.25
C SER A 126 8.10 -1.93 17.85
N LEU A 127 7.12 -2.82 17.73
CA LEU A 127 6.81 -3.49 16.46
C LEU A 127 6.35 -2.51 15.38
N GLY A 128 6.84 -2.75 14.17
CA GLY A 128 6.48 -2.07 12.94
C GLY A 128 5.89 -3.01 11.88
N PRO A 129 6.06 -2.69 10.59
CA PRO A 129 5.60 -3.52 9.48
C PRO A 129 6.14 -4.95 9.52
N VAL A 130 5.34 -5.89 9.01
CA VAL A 130 5.71 -7.30 8.89
C VAL A 130 5.57 -7.76 7.44
N ALA A 131 6.39 -8.73 7.06
CA ALA A 131 6.30 -9.43 5.79
C ALA A 131 6.61 -10.92 5.98
N VAL A 132 6.14 -11.76 5.06
CA VAL A 132 6.34 -13.21 5.13
C VAL A 132 6.68 -13.71 3.75
N ASP A 133 7.64 -14.61 3.64
CA ASP A 133 8.02 -15.25 2.39
C ASP A 133 7.24 -16.54 2.12
N ALA A 134 7.38 -17.07 0.91
CA ALA A 134 6.74 -18.33 0.51
C ALA A 134 7.16 -19.56 1.33
N LYS A 135 8.26 -19.47 2.07
CA LYS A 135 8.74 -20.50 3.01
C LYS A 135 8.19 -20.31 4.42
N LYS A 136 7.31 -19.31 4.61
CA LYS A 136 6.77 -18.89 5.91
C LYS A 136 7.83 -18.36 6.90
N CYS A 137 8.95 -17.82 6.39
CA CYS A 137 9.86 -17.03 7.20
C CYS A 137 9.21 -15.68 7.47
N LEU A 138 9.14 -15.29 8.74
CA LEU A 138 8.57 -14.02 9.18
C LEU A 138 9.68 -12.97 9.30
N TYR A 139 9.45 -11.82 8.69
CA TYR A 139 10.27 -10.61 8.80
C TYR A 139 9.46 -9.58 9.59
N ALA A 140 10.01 -9.08 10.69
CA ALA A 140 9.32 -8.12 11.54
C ALA A 140 10.21 -6.91 11.83
N VAL A 141 9.70 -5.74 11.55
CA VAL A 141 10.36 -4.49 11.95
C VAL A 141 10.19 -4.32 13.45
N ASP A 142 11.31 -4.02 14.13
CA ASP A 142 11.33 -3.66 15.53
C ASP A 142 12.30 -2.50 15.75
N THR A 143 12.27 -1.87 16.91
CA THR A 143 13.24 -0.84 17.28
C THR A 143 14.22 -1.37 18.34
N LEU A 144 15.44 -0.85 18.28
CA LEU A 144 16.41 -1.10 19.35
C LEU A 144 16.06 -0.31 20.60
N PRO A 145 16.35 -0.84 21.80
CA PRO A 145 16.24 -0.09 23.03
C PRO A 145 17.19 1.12 23.03
N ALA A 146 16.91 2.13 23.85
CA ALA A 146 17.57 3.44 23.81
C ALA A 146 19.10 3.37 23.89
N GLU A 147 19.62 2.39 24.64
CA GLU A 147 21.07 2.22 24.86
C GLU A 147 21.82 1.71 23.62
N ARG A 148 21.09 1.17 22.63
CA ARG A 148 21.64 0.60 21.40
C ARG A 148 21.30 1.42 20.15
N GLN A 149 20.60 2.55 20.33
CA GLN A 149 20.28 3.45 19.24
C GLN A 149 21.50 4.27 18.82
N GLU A 150 21.60 4.56 17.56
CA GLU A 150 22.68 5.34 16.96
C GLU A 150 22.13 6.64 16.35
N VAL A 151 22.99 7.66 16.23
CA VAL A 151 22.65 8.92 15.57
C VAL A 151 23.65 9.17 14.45
N ASP A 152 23.16 9.26 13.22
CA ASP A 152 23.95 9.82 12.12
C ASP A 152 23.97 11.35 12.23
N ALA A 153 25.04 11.90 12.81
CA ALA A 153 25.17 13.33 13.04
C ALA A 153 25.21 14.13 11.73
N ASN A 154 25.74 13.55 10.64
CA ASN A 154 25.85 14.22 9.34
C ASN A 154 24.50 14.37 8.68
N LYS A 155 23.68 13.35 8.74
CA LYS A 155 22.33 13.33 8.17
C LYS A 155 21.25 13.77 9.16
N ARG A 156 21.59 13.94 10.44
CA ARG A 156 20.65 14.23 11.56
C ARG A 156 19.53 13.21 11.64
N LEU A 157 19.86 11.93 11.51
CA LEU A 157 18.92 10.82 11.53
C LEU A 157 19.15 9.95 12.78
N LEU A 158 18.05 9.58 13.42
CA LEU A 158 18.06 8.54 14.43
C LEU A 158 18.05 7.18 13.71
N LEU A 159 19.00 6.31 14.07
CA LEU A 159 19.15 4.96 13.54
C LEU A 159 18.80 3.99 14.65
N ASN A 160 17.58 3.47 14.63
CA ASN A 160 17.07 2.62 15.69
C ASN A 160 16.18 1.46 15.20
N TYR A 161 15.87 1.39 13.91
CA TYR A 161 15.06 0.31 13.34
C TYR A 161 15.92 -0.85 12.89
N ILE A 162 15.41 -2.06 13.10
CA ILE A 162 15.98 -3.31 12.65
C ILE A 162 14.89 -4.19 12.03
N VAL A 163 15.28 -5.20 11.25
CA VAL A 163 14.37 -6.23 10.77
C VAL A 163 14.76 -7.56 11.37
N LEU A 164 13.92 -8.09 12.25
CA LEU A 164 14.06 -9.43 12.82
C LEU A 164 13.66 -10.47 11.78
N ARG A 165 14.39 -11.59 11.72
CA ARG A 165 14.08 -12.72 10.84
C ARG A 165 13.83 -13.97 11.68
N PHE A 166 12.64 -14.54 11.52
CA PHE A 166 12.27 -15.81 12.12
C PHE A 166 12.05 -16.84 11.01
N ASN A 167 12.53 -18.06 11.22
CA ASN A 167 12.23 -19.14 10.29
C ASN A 167 10.79 -19.65 10.46
N SER A 168 10.38 -20.61 9.65
CA SER A 168 9.00 -21.12 9.63
C SER A 168 8.59 -21.87 10.90
N ASP A 169 9.52 -22.29 11.75
CA ASP A 169 9.24 -22.91 13.06
C ASP A 169 9.15 -21.87 14.19
N GLY A 170 9.47 -20.60 13.92
CA GLY A 170 9.44 -19.50 14.86
C GLY A 170 10.78 -19.19 15.53
N THR A 171 11.86 -19.94 15.18
CA THR A 171 13.19 -19.65 15.73
C THR A 171 13.75 -18.37 15.13
N LEU A 172 14.27 -17.47 15.96
CA LEU A 172 14.98 -16.28 15.50
C LEU A 172 16.27 -16.70 14.79
N ILE A 173 16.42 -16.25 13.54
CA ILE A 173 17.65 -16.43 12.77
C ILE A 173 18.68 -15.36 13.18
N ASP A 174 18.32 -14.11 13.02
CA ASP A 174 19.11 -12.91 13.31
C ASP A 174 18.26 -11.65 13.22
N TYR A 175 18.93 -10.49 13.29
CA TYR A 175 18.33 -9.22 12.84
C TYR A 175 19.21 -8.58 11.76
N LEU A 176 18.57 -7.87 10.84
CA LEU A 176 19.24 -7.11 9.79
C LEU A 176 19.30 -5.63 10.14
N GLY A 177 20.46 -5.05 9.90
CA GLY A 177 20.69 -3.63 9.77
C GLY A 177 21.07 -3.26 8.33
N GLN A 178 21.52 -2.03 8.09
CA GLN A 178 21.78 -1.49 6.75
C GLN A 178 22.77 -2.34 5.93
N GLN A 179 23.75 -2.97 6.56
CA GLN A 179 24.80 -3.77 5.88
C GLN A 179 24.52 -5.28 5.91
N GLY A 180 23.44 -5.69 6.56
CA GLY A 180 23.09 -7.11 6.73
C GLY A 180 23.01 -7.54 8.20
N PRO A 181 23.25 -8.82 8.52
CA PRO A 181 23.13 -9.34 9.87
C PRO A 181 23.99 -8.58 10.89
N GLY A 182 23.35 -8.05 11.95
CA GLY A 182 24.03 -7.29 13.00
C GLY A 182 24.57 -5.92 12.55
N GLY A 183 24.20 -5.44 11.39
CA GLY A 183 24.64 -4.15 10.85
C GLY A 183 24.04 -2.94 11.58
N THR A 184 24.48 -1.74 11.20
CA THR A 184 23.96 -0.46 11.69
C THR A 184 22.45 -0.40 11.53
N PRO A 185 21.70 0.04 12.54
CA PRO A 185 20.26 0.15 12.45
C PRO A 185 19.82 1.05 11.30
N PHE A 186 18.61 0.82 10.79
CA PHE A 186 18.01 1.68 9.77
C PHE A 186 17.47 2.97 10.39
N PRO A 187 17.33 4.05 9.61
CA PRO A 187 16.41 5.13 9.93
C PRO A 187 14.96 4.60 9.91
N PHE A 188 13.97 5.50 10.04
CA PHE A 188 12.57 5.08 10.04
C PHE A 188 12.23 4.14 8.88
N ILE A 189 11.80 2.90 9.18
CA ILE A 189 11.35 1.94 8.18
C ILE A 189 9.86 2.18 7.93
N LYS A 190 9.53 2.64 6.72
CA LYS A 190 8.14 2.85 6.28
C LYS A 190 7.46 1.54 5.90
N LYS A 191 8.17 0.67 5.18
CA LYS A 191 7.60 -0.58 4.66
C LYS A 191 8.70 -1.62 4.40
N ILE A 192 8.33 -2.89 4.48
CA ILE A 192 9.17 -4.00 4.05
C ILE A 192 8.40 -4.89 3.09
N TYR A 193 9.12 -5.51 2.16
CA TYR A 193 8.57 -6.44 1.18
C TYR A 193 9.47 -7.65 1.08
N VAL A 194 8.90 -8.75 0.61
CA VAL A 194 9.67 -9.95 0.28
C VAL A 194 9.32 -10.40 -1.13
N SER A 195 10.34 -10.55 -1.99
CA SER A 195 10.17 -11.04 -3.35
C SER A 195 9.85 -12.53 -3.39
N LYS A 196 9.42 -13.06 -4.54
CA LYS A 196 9.25 -14.50 -4.76
C LYS A 196 10.53 -15.31 -4.55
N ASN A 197 11.67 -14.66 -4.68
CA ASN A 197 12.98 -15.28 -4.44
C ASN A 197 13.38 -15.25 -2.95
N SER A 198 12.47 -14.89 -2.04
CA SER A 198 12.76 -14.68 -0.61
C SER A 198 13.84 -13.62 -0.37
N GLU A 199 13.92 -12.59 -1.20
CA GLU A 199 14.77 -11.43 -1.01
C GLU A 199 14.00 -10.38 -0.22
N LEU A 200 14.63 -9.79 0.78
CA LEU A 200 14.04 -8.74 1.60
C LEU A 200 14.33 -7.37 1.01
N ILE A 201 13.31 -6.56 0.88
CA ILE A 201 13.41 -5.17 0.45
C ILE A 201 12.90 -4.26 1.57
N VAL A 202 13.76 -3.38 2.08
CA VAL A 202 13.46 -2.44 3.16
C VAL A 202 13.38 -1.03 2.58
N VAL A 203 12.24 -0.38 2.73
CA VAL A 203 12.02 1.02 2.35
C VAL A 203 12.08 1.88 3.60
N SER A 204 13.13 2.67 3.73
CA SER A 204 13.35 3.60 4.83
C SER A 204 13.16 5.04 4.38
N GLU A 205 12.60 5.89 5.24
CA GLU A 205 12.44 7.32 4.98
C GLU A 205 13.58 8.13 5.60
N THR A 206 14.01 9.12 4.87
CA THR A 206 15.00 10.12 5.32
C THR A 206 14.53 11.53 5.01
N ASN A 207 15.26 12.55 5.49
CA ASN A 207 14.94 13.94 5.19
C ASN A 207 15.04 14.30 3.70
N ASN A 208 15.76 13.49 2.90
CA ASN A 208 16.00 13.73 1.48
C ASN A 208 15.17 12.81 0.58
N GLY A 209 14.28 12.01 1.15
CA GLY A 209 13.49 11.01 0.45
C GLY A 209 13.79 9.57 0.89
N PRO A 210 13.13 8.58 0.31
CA PRO A 210 13.30 7.19 0.66
C PRO A 210 14.66 6.63 0.24
N ILE A 211 15.16 5.68 1.04
CA ILE A 211 16.28 4.81 0.70
C ILE A 211 15.79 3.38 0.73
N VAL A 212 16.05 2.63 -0.34
CA VAL A 212 15.72 1.22 -0.44
C VAL A 212 16.97 0.39 -0.24
N TYR A 213 16.88 -0.60 0.66
CA TYR A 213 17.91 -1.60 0.90
C TYR A 213 17.39 -2.95 0.40
N TRP A 214 18.14 -3.60 -0.47
CA TRP A 214 17.77 -4.89 -1.06
C TRP A 214 18.73 -5.98 -0.59
N PHE A 215 18.20 -7.00 0.06
CA PHE A 215 18.97 -8.09 0.65
C PHE A 215 18.65 -9.42 -0.04
N ASN A 216 19.66 -10.26 -0.20
CA ASN A 216 19.44 -11.63 -0.66
C ASN A 216 18.78 -12.50 0.44
N GLN A 217 18.43 -13.75 0.09
CA GLN A 217 17.80 -14.71 1.01
C GLN A 217 18.60 -14.94 2.30
N LYS A 218 19.94 -14.80 2.25
CA LYS A 218 20.80 -14.97 3.42
C LYS A 218 20.94 -13.71 4.27
N GLY A 219 20.32 -12.59 3.85
CA GLY A 219 20.36 -11.31 4.53
C GLY A 219 21.57 -10.46 4.19
N PHE A 220 22.37 -10.81 3.18
CA PHE A 220 23.46 -9.95 2.71
C PHE A 220 22.91 -8.84 1.82
N LEU A 221 23.35 -7.62 2.07
CA LEU A 221 23.01 -6.45 1.27
C LEU A 221 23.49 -6.62 -0.17
N LEU A 222 22.59 -6.43 -1.14
CA LEU A 222 22.89 -6.41 -2.56
C LEU A 222 22.97 -4.98 -3.08
N TYR A 223 21.95 -4.16 -2.76
CA TYR A 223 21.82 -2.79 -3.27
C TYR A 223 21.36 -1.83 -2.18
N THR A 224 21.82 -0.58 -2.29
CA THR A 224 21.32 0.58 -1.56
C THR A 224 20.95 1.65 -2.58
N ILE A 225 19.65 1.97 -2.67
CA ILE A 225 19.12 2.83 -3.72
C ILE A 225 18.48 4.08 -3.05
N PRO A 226 19.19 5.22 -3.02
CA PRO A 226 18.58 6.48 -2.60
C PRO A 226 17.67 7.01 -3.72
N ILE A 227 16.46 7.43 -3.36
CA ILE A 227 15.48 8.02 -4.25
C ILE A 227 15.19 9.43 -3.73
N THR A 228 15.58 10.43 -4.50
CA THR A 228 15.47 11.85 -4.10
C THR A 228 14.81 12.65 -5.22
N GLU A 229 14.34 13.87 -4.90
CA GLU A 229 13.82 14.79 -5.90
C GLU A 229 14.79 15.08 -7.05
N GLU A 230 16.12 14.96 -6.80
CA GLU A 230 17.16 15.19 -7.80
C GLU A 230 17.37 13.98 -8.71
N THR A 231 17.11 12.76 -8.21
CA THR A 231 17.35 11.51 -8.92
C THR A 231 16.16 11.05 -9.75
N VAL A 232 14.92 11.48 -9.41
CA VAL A 232 13.73 11.13 -10.18
C VAL A 232 13.66 11.94 -11.48
N PRO A 233 13.07 11.38 -12.55
CA PRO A 233 12.93 12.08 -13.82
C PRO A 233 12.19 13.41 -13.68
N LYS A 234 12.61 14.44 -14.42
CA LYS A 234 11.92 15.74 -14.46
C LYS A 234 10.80 15.72 -15.51
N LEU A 235 9.73 16.50 -15.26
CA LEU A 235 8.69 16.69 -16.26
C LEU A 235 9.26 17.38 -17.48
N ARG A 236 8.82 16.93 -18.65
CA ARG A 236 9.17 17.54 -19.95
C ARG A 236 7.90 17.88 -20.72
N ASP A 237 7.96 18.94 -21.49
CA ASP A 237 6.92 19.30 -22.45
C ASP A 237 7.01 18.46 -23.74
N SER A 238 6.12 18.75 -24.70
CA SER A 238 6.10 18.08 -26.00
C SER A 238 7.38 18.28 -26.81
N ASP A 239 8.12 19.34 -26.54
CA ASP A 239 9.36 19.70 -27.23
C ASP A 239 10.61 19.19 -26.53
N GLY A 240 10.40 18.48 -25.39
CA GLY A 240 11.45 17.87 -24.57
C GLY A 240 12.12 18.81 -23.58
N ALA A 241 11.65 20.06 -23.45
CA ALA A 241 12.16 21.01 -22.48
C ALA A 241 11.65 20.70 -21.06
N GLU A 242 12.50 20.90 -20.05
CA GLU A 242 12.11 20.66 -18.65
C GLU A 242 11.09 21.69 -18.18
N ILE A 243 10.01 21.19 -17.56
CA ILE A 243 8.98 22.00 -16.94
C ILE A 243 9.32 22.15 -15.46
N ALA A 244 9.37 23.40 -14.98
CA ALA A 244 9.54 23.67 -13.55
C ALA A 244 8.37 23.08 -12.77
N SER A 245 8.66 22.14 -11.87
CA SER A 245 7.67 21.46 -11.06
C SER A 245 8.21 21.15 -9.68
N TYR A 246 7.33 21.14 -8.69
CA TYR A 246 7.61 20.53 -7.37
C TYR A 246 7.34 19.03 -7.47
N VAL A 247 8.15 18.25 -6.78
CA VAL A 247 8.10 16.79 -6.83
C VAL A 247 7.78 16.26 -5.44
N SER A 248 6.86 15.29 -5.38
CA SER A 248 6.63 14.49 -4.17
C SER A 248 6.83 13.02 -4.54
N ILE A 249 7.69 12.34 -3.80
CA ILE A 249 7.91 10.90 -3.95
C ILE A 249 6.90 10.17 -3.08
N GLY A 250 6.00 9.44 -3.72
CA GLY A 250 4.97 8.65 -3.06
C GLY A 250 5.49 7.28 -2.59
N ASN A 251 4.74 6.23 -2.91
CA ASN A 251 5.12 4.88 -2.53
C ASN A 251 6.16 4.29 -3.49
N VAL A 252 7.11 3.56 -2.89
CA VAL A 252 8.12 2.77 -3.59
C VAL A 252 7.81 1.30 -3.36
N VAL A 253 7.55 0.58 -4.44
CA VAL A 253 7.14 -0.83 -4.38
C VAL A 253 8.04 -1.66 -5.28
N PRO A 254 8.65 -2.76 -4.78
CA PRO A 254 9.43 -3.66 -5.62
C PRO A 254 8.53 -4.51 -6.52
N ASP A 255 9.06 -4.89 -7.65
CA ASP A 255 8.51 -5.99 -8.44
C ASP A 255 8.71 -7.32 -7.69
N ASN A 256 7.70 -8.19 -7.73
CA ASN A 256 7.75 -9.46 -7.00
C ASN A 256 8.71 -10.50 -7.61
N ILE A 257 9.09 -10.34 -8.88
CA ILE A 257 9.80 -11.34 -9.68
C ILE A 257 11.18 -10.84 -10.13
N SER A 258 11.24 -9.57 -10.56
CA SER A 258 12.46 -8.97 -11.12
C SER A 258 13.11 -7.97 -10.14
N CYS A 259 14.40 -7.70 -10.33
CA CYS A 259 15.14 -6.70 -9.55
C CYS A 259 14.81 -5.28 -10.04
N ARG A 260 13.56 -4.86 -9.81
CA ARG A 260 12.98 -3.58 -10.26
C ARG A 260 12.18 -2.94 -9.15
N LEU A 261 12.19 -1.61 -9.12
CA LEU A 261 11.33 -0.81 -8.25
C LEU A 261 10.35 -0.02 -9.10
N TYR A 262 9.14 0.16 -8.59
CA TYR A 262 8.15 1.09 -9.14
C TYR A 262 8.02 2.26 -8.17
N ILE A 263 8.26 3.46 -8.68
CA ILE A 263 8.31 4.69 -7.89
C ILE A 263 7.19 5.60 -8.35
N GLN A 264 6.25 5.87 -7.46
CA GLN A 264 5.22 6.88 -7.68
C GLN A 264 5.82 8.26 -7.49
N VAL A 265 5.66 9.12 -8.48
CA VAL A 265 6.10 10.51 -8.42
C VAL A 265 4.93 11.43 -8.77
N ASP A 266 4.57 12.28 -7.82
CA ASP A 266 3.53 13.28 -7.98
C ASP A 266 4.17 14.63 -8.29
N TYR A 267 3.71 15.27 -9.37
CA TYR A 267 4.19 16.55 -9.83
C TYR A 267 3.18 17.64 -9.58
N PHE A 268 3.67 18.79 -9.11
CA PHE A 268 2.87 19.97 -8.83
C PHE A 268 3.45 21.19 -9.53
N LYS A 269 2.59 22.14 -9.90
CA LYS A 269 2.95 23.44 -10.45
C LYS A 269 2.72 24.55 -9.44
N ALA A 270 3.46 25.63 -9.55
CA ALA A 270 3.18 26.84 -8.79
C ALA A 270 1.80 27.41 -9.18
N TYR A 271 0.93 27.58 -8.18
CA TYR A 271 -0.31 28.34 -8.37
C TYR A 271 -0.02 29.84 -8.18
N LEU A 272 -0.24 30.61 -9.22
CA LEU A 272 -0.07 32.07 -9.18
C LEU A 272 -1.42 32.74 -9.00
N ASP A 273 -1.55 33.56 -7.97
CA ASP A 273 -2.74 34.39 -7.77
C ASP A 273 -3.03 35.21 -9.05
N PRO A 274 -4.24 35.12 -9.60
CA PRO A 274 -4.56 35.77 -10.88
C PRO A 274 -4.39 37.30 -10.86
N ALA A 275 -4.60 37.94 -9.71
CA ALA A 275 -4.56 39.39 -9.57
C ALA A 275 -3.15 39.92 -9.29
N THR A 276 -2.41 39.25 -8.36
CA THR A 276 -1.11 39.72 -7.90
C THR A 276 0.06 39.07 -8.64
N LYS A 277 -0.17 37.97 -9.35
CA LYS A 277 0.87 37.13 -9.98
C LYS A 277 1.92 36.60 -9.02
N VAL A 278 1.63 36.62 -7.72
CA VAL A 278 2.47 36.05 -6.68
C VAL A 278 2.09 34.60 -6.47
N GLN A 279 3.07 33.72 -6.22
CA GLN A 279 2.79 32.33 -5.89
C GLN A 279 2.07 32.27 -4.54
N SER A 280 0.85 31.70 -4.54
CA SER A 280 0.00 31.52 -3.36
C SER A 280 -0.24 30.06 -2.98
N GLY A 281 0.29 29.11 -3.77
CA GLY A 281 0.14 27.69 -3.51
C GLY A 281 0.84 26.82 -4.55
N ILE A 282 0.49 25.56 -4.56
CA ILE A 282 0.87 24.58 -5.57
C ILE A 282 -0.38 23.82 -6.01
N ASP A 283 -0.50 23.54 -7.31
CA ASP A 283 -1.56 22.74 -7.90
C ASP A 283 -1.01 21.39 -8.34
N TYR A 284 -1.76 20.33 -8.09
CA TYR A 284 -1.45 19.01 -8.61
C TYR A 284 -1.54 19.01 -10.13
N GLU A 285 -0.49 18.49 -10.77
CA GLU A 285 -0.43 18.40 -12.23
C GLU A 285 -0.74 16.97 -12.70
N LYS A 286 0.11 16.02 -12.29
CA LYS A 286 -0.03 14.60 -12.64
C LYS A 286 0.80 13.67 -11.74
N THR A 287 0.45 12.41 -11.77
CA THR A 287 1.23 11.31 -11.20
C THR A 287 1.84 10.47 -12.31
N ILE A 288 3.11 10.14 -12.17
CA ILE A 288 3.82 9.21 -13.08
C ILE A 288 4.41 8.08 -12.24
N LEU A 289 4.18 6.85 -12.66
CA LEU A 289 4.82 5.67 -12.10
C LEU A 289 6.06 5.32 -12.92
N TYR A 290 7.24 5.42 -12.32
CA TYR A 290 8.49 5.12 -12.97
C TYR A 290 9.03 3.76 -12.56
N PRO A 291 9.27 2.85 -13.53
CA PRO A 291 10.07 1.68 -13.27
C PRO A 291 11.54 2.09 -13.15
N LEU A 292 12.23 1.59 -12.11
CA LEU A 292 13.67 1.72 -11.91
C LEU A 292 14.29 0.33 -11.96
N ASP A 293 15.15 0.10 -12.92
CA ASP A 293 15.99 -1.09 -12.97
C ASP A 293 17.11 -0.94 -11.93
N VAL A 294 17.13 -1.83 -10.94
CA VAL A 294 18.02 -1.72 -9.78
C VAL A 294 19.46 -2.03 -10.14
N ASP A 295 19.68 -2.98 -11.06
CA ASP A 295 21.02 -3.40 -11.49
C ASP A 295 21.76 -2.29 -12.23
N SER A 296 21.06 -1.58 -13.11
CA SER A 296 21.65 -0.49 -13.91
C SER A 296 21.48 0.89 -13.28
N GLY A 297 20.60 1.04 -12.29
CA GLY A 297 20.21 2.31 -11.67
C GLY A 297 19.49 3.27 -12.63
N ARG A 298 18.85 2.76 -13.69
CA ARG A 298 18.20 3.56 -14.72
C ARG A 298 16.70 3.49 -14.61
N TYR A 299 16.07 4.65 -14.82
CA TYR A 299 14.63 4.75 -14.98
C TYR A 299 14.23 4.39 -16.41
N ASP A 300 13.22 3.55 -16.54
CA ASP A 300 12.50 3.32 -17.80
C ASP A 300 11.45 4.41 -18.02
N ASP A 301 10.78 4.36 -19.17
CA ASP A 301 9.69 5.28 -19.51
C ASP A 301 8.58 5.22 -18.47
N GLY A 302 8.18 6.37 -17.98
CA GLY A 302 7.15 6.49 -16.96
C GLY A 302 5.74 6.27 -17.49
N LEU A 303 4.89 5.67 -16.69
CA LEU A 303 3.47 5.50 -16.98
C LEU A 303 2.66 6.58 -16.25
N GLU A 304 1.98 7.44 -17.00
CA GLU A 304 1.07 8.43 -16.41
C GLU A 304 -0.16 7.76 -15.82
N ILE A 305 -0.44 8.06 -14.56
CA ILE A 305 -1.57 7.50 -13.80
C ILE A 305 -2.69 8.54 -13.73
N PRO A 306 -3.87 8.28 -14.32
CA PRO A 306 -4.98 9.22 -14.23
C PRO A 306 -5.41 9.46 -12.78
N SER A 307 -5.58 10.72 -12.39
CA SER A 307 -6.06 11.12 -11.07
C SER A 307 -7.54 10.76 -10.86
N HIS A 308 -7.96 10.78 -9.61
CA HIS A 308 -9.38 10.84 -9.26
C HIS A 308 -9.87 12.29 -9.35
N GLU A 309 -11.04 12.48 -9.97
CA GLU A 309 -11.70 13.77 -10.03
C GLU A 309 -12.84 13.79 -9.03
N ASP A 310 -12.74 14.66 -8.05
CA ASP A 310 -13.79 14.88 -7.05
C ASP A 310 -14.41 16.26 -7.25
N ILE A 311 -15.74 16.35 -7.07
CA ILE A 311 -16.49 17.59 -7.23
C ILE A 311 -16.94 18.06 -5.85
N VAL A 312 -16.25 19.07 -5.33
CA VAL A 312 -16.63 19.73 -4.10
C VAL A 312 -17.58 20.88 -4.40
N SER A 313 -18.75 20.86 -3.78
CA SER A 313 -19.75 21.91 -3.92
C SER A 313 -19.68 22.84 -2.70
N GLU A 314 -19.00 23.97 -2.84
CA GLU A 314 -18.99 25.04 -1.83
C GLU A 314 -19.77 26.25 -2.35
N ASN A 315 -20.73 26.73 -1.55
CA ASN A 315 -21.43 28.01 -1.75
C ASN A 315 -21.85 28.34 -3.20
N LEU A 316 -22.53 27.40 -3.89
CA LEU A 316 -23.00 27.55 -5.29
C LEU A 316 -21.94 27.44 -6.39
N SER A 317 -20.66 27.30 -6.07
CA SER A 317 -19.61 26.94 -7.02
C SER A 317 -19.34 25.44 -6.94
N LYS A 318 -19.12 24.82 -8.11
CA LYS A 318 -18.61 23.46 -8.22
C LYS A 318 -17.16 23.54 -8.64
N GLU A 319 -16.27 23.14 -7.77
CA GLU A 319 -14.86 23.07 -8.08
C GLU A 319 -14.45 21.61 -8.28
N LEU A 320 -13.71 21.37 -9.35
CA LEU A 320 -13.18 20.06 -9.67
C LEU A 320 -11.78 19.94 -9.07
N TYR A 321 -11.64 19.06 -8.10
CA TYR A 321 -10.35 18.73 -7.49
C TYR A 321 -9.81 17.44 -8.09
N LYS A 322 -8.52 17.47 -8.45
CA LYS A 322 -7.78 16.28 -8.84
C LYS A 322 -7.04 15.73 -7.63
N VAL A 323 -7.34 14.49 -7.27
CA VAL A 323 -6.71 13.80 -6.15
C VAL A 323 -5.81 12.69 -6.71
N PRO A 324 -4.52 12.65 -6.36
CA PRO A 324 -3.66 11.53 -6.72
C PRO A 324 -4.14 10.26 -6.03
N PHE A 325 -3.92 9.12 -6.68
CA PHE A 325 -4.11 7.82 -6.06
C PHE A 325 -2.87 7.41 -5.30
N ASP A 326 -3.03 6.69 -4.20
CA ASP A 326 -1.94 6.00 -3.51
C ASP A 326 -1.59 4.70 -4.24
N PHE A 327 -0.31 4.49 -4.55
CA PHE A 327 0.16 3.24 -5.15
C PHE A 327 0.16 2.11 -4.12
N LEU A 328 -0.77 1.17 -4.27
CA LEU A 328 -0.94 0.06 -3.36
C LEU A 328 0.08 -1.06 -3.59
N GLY A 329 0.37 -1.36 -4.87
CA GLY A 329 1.31 -2.41 -5.24
C GLY A 329 1.22 -2.88 -6.68
N VAL A 330 2.00 -3.92 -6.98
CA VAL A 330 2.05 -4.61 -8.26
C VAL A 330 1.78 -6.09 -8.07
N THR A 331 1.01 -6.69 -9.00
CA THR A 331 0.76 -8.13 -9.00
C THR A 331 1.85 -8.89 -9.74
N ASP A 332 1.89 -10.20 -9.57
CA ASP A 332 2.80 -11.11 -10.30
C ASP A 332 2.59 -11.08 -11.84
N SER A 333 1.40 -10.69 -12.27
CA SER A 333 1.08 -10.47 -13.69
C SER A 333 1.42 -9.05 -14.18
N GLY A 334 2.03 -8.22 -13.33
CA GLY A 334 2.49 -6.88 -13.64
C GLY A 334 1.40 -5.80 -13.56
N TRP A 335 0.17 -6.11 -13.13
CA TRP A 335 -0.86 -5.09 -12.97
C TRP A 335 -0.56 -4.19 -11.77
N PHE A 336 -0.67 -2.87 -11.98
CA PHE A 336 -0.51 -1.85 -10.94
C PHE A 336 -1.85 -1.54 -10.30
N PHE A 337 -1.86 -1.51 -8.98
CA PHE A 337 -3.04 -1.22 -8.18
C PHE A 337 -2.85 0.09 -7.42
N PHE A 338 -3.84 0.94 -7.53
CA PHE A 338 -3.90 2.24 -6.87
C PHE A 338 -5.20 2.36 -6.09
N SER A 339 -5.19 3.09 -4.98
CA SER A 339 -6.37 3.31 -4.15
C SER A 339 -6.54 4.78 -3.81
N VAL A 340 -7.80 5.19 -3.66
CA VAL A 340 -8.15 6.48 -3.09
C VAL A 340 -9.44 6.31 -2.27
N PRO A 341 -9.52 6.90 -1.06
CA PRO A 341 -10.76 6.92 -0.30
C PRO A 341 -11.85 7.69 -1.06
N VAL A 342 -13.08 7.18 -1.03
CA VAL A 342 -14.29 7.81 -1.59
C VAL A 342 -15.45 7.61 -0.61
N ASP A 343 -16.56 8.32 -0.74
CA ASP A 343 -17.70 8.28 0.20
C ASP A 343 -18.20 6.86 0.54
N LYS A 344 -18.11 5.93 -0.41
CA LYS A 344 -18.60 4.56 -0.25
C LYS A 344 -17.52 3.52 -0.06
N GLY A 345 -16.33 3.91 0.39
CA GLY A 345 -15.24 2.98 0.60
C GLY A 345 -13.96 3.40 -0.11
N PHE A 346 -13.37 2.53 -0.92
CA PHE A 346 -12.13 2.80 -1.63
C PHE A 346 -12.32 2.59 -3.13
N LEU A 347 -11.99 3.60 -3.91
CA LEU A 347 -11.90 3.43 -5.36
C LEU A 347 -10.53 2.82 -5.69
N ILE A 348 -10.57 1.63 -6.27
CA ILE A 348 -9.37 0.94 -6.76
C ILE A 348 -9.26 1.15 -8.27
N GLN A 349 -8.11 1.63 -8.69
CA GLN A 349 -7.72 1.74 -10.09
C GLN A 349 -6.66 0.69 -10.39
N MET A 350 -6.94 -0.22 -11.29
CA MET A 350 -6.03 -1.27 -11.76
C MET A 350 -5.57 -0.90 -13.17
N VAL A 351 -4.25 -0.78 -13.34
CA VAL A 351 -3.63 -0.34 -14.60
C VAL A 351 -2.76 -1.47 -15.14
N GLN A 352 -2.97 -1.80 -16.40
CA GLN A 352 -2.15 -2.80 -17.10
C GLN A 352 -0.72 -2.27 -17.31
N PRO A 353 0.32 -3.13 -17.36
CA PRO A 353 1.71 -2.70 -17.47
C PRO A 353 2.02 -1.76 -18.64
N ASN A 354 1.31 -1.94 -19.76
CA ASN A 354 1.44 -1.07 -20.94
C ASN A 354 0.54 0.19 -20.92
N GLY A 355 -0.22 0.39 -19.84
CA GLY A 355 -1.14 1.53 -19.70
C GLY A 355 -2.40 1.49 -20.57
N GLN A 356 -2.56 0.51 -21.45
CA GLN A 356 -3.66 0.48 -22.43
C GLN A 356 -5.01 0.19 -21.79
N LYS A 357 -5.03 -0.52 -20.67
CA LYS A 357 -6.27 -0.89 -19.98
C LYS A 357 -6.27 -0.43 -18.55
N ILE A 358 -7.33 0.28 -18.19
CA ILE A 358 -7.58 0.76 -16.84
C ILE A 358 -8.94 0.24 -16.41
N LEU A 359 -8.96 -0.42 -15.26
CA LEU A 359 -10.18 -0.89 -14.61
C LEU A 359 -10.39 -0.12 -13.31
N LYS A 360 -11.61 0.33 -13.06
CA LYS A 360 -11.97 0.97 -11.80
C LYS A 360 -13.03 0.15 -11.08
N ARG A 361 -12.88 -0.03 -9.77
CA ARG A 361 -13.84 -0.71 -8.89
C ARG A 361 -13.89 0.00 -7.54
N VAL A 362 -15.06 0.04 -6.96
CA VAL A 362 -15.23 0.52 -5.59
C VAL A 362 -15.25 -0.69 -4.66
N LEU A 363 -14.38 -0.69 -3.67
CA LEU A 363 -14.49 -1.56 -2.51
C LEU A 363 -15.52 -0.91 -1.59
N ASP A 364 -16.69 -1.53 -1.48
CA ASP A 364 -17.79 -1.02 -0.69
C ASP A 364 -17.52 -1.29 0.79
N VAL A 365 -17.13 -0.26 1.53
CA VAL A 365 -16.80 -0.32 2.96
C VAL A 365 -17.42 0.88 3.65
N ASN A 366 -18.10 0.67 4.77
CA ASN A 366 -18.68 1.77 5.53
C ASN A 366 -17.61 2.57 6.28
N HIS A 367 -17.23 3.72 5.74
CA HIS A 367 -16.20 4.60 6.33
C HIS A 367 -16.60 5.27 7.64
N GLU A 368 -17.88 5.47 7.90
CA GLU A 368 -18.36 6.25 9.06
C GLU A 368 -17.95 5.62 10.40
N GLU A 369 -17.71 4.32 10.41
CA GLU A 369 -17.32 3.56 11.60
C GLU A 369 -15.81 3.29 11.70
N ILE A 370 -15.02 3.61 10.64
CA ILE A 370 -13.62 3.25 10.58
C ILE A 370 -12.76 4.33 11.24
N LEU A 371 -12.04 3.96 12.29
CA LEU A 371 -11.07 4.79 12.98
C LEU A 371 -9.67 4.69 12.36
N TYR A 372 -9.33 3.52 11.84
CA TYR A 372 -8.06 3.23 11.18
C TYR A 372 -8.24 2.08 10.20
N TYR A 373 -7.48 2.09 9.12
CA TYR A 373 -7.44 0.99 8.18
C TYR A 373 -6.03 0.73 7.64
N SER A 374 -5.80 -0.50 7.21
CA SER A 374 -4.61 -0.91 6.49
C SER A 374 -5.03 -1.79 5.32
N LEU A 375 -4.68 -1.39 4.09
CA LEU A 375 -4.90 -2.18 2.88
C LEU A 375 -3.59 -2.81 2.42
N GLY A 376 -3.65 -4.06 1.98
CA GLY A 376 -2.56 -4.79 1.39
C GLY A 376 -2.95 -5.44 0.07
N LEU A 377 -2.00 -5.59 -0.83
CA LEU A 377 -2.16 -6.30 -2.11
C LEU A 377 -1.25 -7.53 -2.11
N SER A 378 -1.81 -8.69 -2.38
CA SER A 378 -1.03 -9.91 -2.61
C SER A 378 -0.56 -10.01 -4.06
N GLY A 379 0.51 -10.79 -4.31
CA GLY A 379 1.05 -10.99 -5.64
C GLY A 379 0.05 -11.57 -6.65
N ASN A 380 -0.92 -12.35 -6.19
CA ASN A 380 -2.00 -12.89 -7.04
C ASN A 380 -3.18 -11.91 -7.26
N GLY A 381 -3.14 -10.70 -6.69
CA GLY A 381 -4.15 -9.68 -6.91
C GLY A 381 -5.34 -9.73 -5.96
N ILE A 382 -5.20 -10.32 -4.78
CA ILE A 382 -6.20 -10.20 -3.72
C ILE A 382 -5.87 -8.97 -2.87
N ILE A 383 -6.85 -8.11 -2.67
CA ILE A 383 -6.74 -7.00 -1.72
C ILE A 383 -7.23 -7.49 -0.37
N SER A 384 -6.44 -7.31 0.67
CA SER A 384 -6.81 -7.57 2.07
C SER A 384 -6.89 -6.27 2.85
N GLY A 385 -7.78 -6.19 3.82
CA GLY A 385 -7.96 -5.01 4.65
C GLY A 385 -8.15 -5.37 6.12
N LEU A 386 -7.53 -4.57 6.99
CA LEU A 386 -7.81 -4.52 8.42
C LEU A 386 -8.53 -3.19 8.69
N PHE A 387 -9.72 -3.26 9.24
CA PHE A 387 -10.55 -2.10 9.55
C PHE A 387 -10.82 -2.05 11.05
N VAL A 388 -10.28 -1.03 11.67
CA VAL A 388 -10.46 -0.78 13.11
C VAL A 388 -11.69 0.09 13.30
N LYS A 389 -12.67 -0.43 14.02
CA LYS A 389 -13.92 0.24 14.39
C LYS A 389 -13.94 0.54 15.89
N SER A 390 -15.00 1.17 16.37
CA SER A 390 -15.12 1.53 17.79
C SER A 390 -15.16 0.34 18.75
N HIS A 391 -15.62 -0.83 18.31
CA HIS A 391 -15.88 -1.99 19.18
C HIS A 391 -15.06 -3.23 18.83
N ASN A 392 -14.65 -3.37 17.59
CA ASN A 392 -13.85 -4.51 17.10
C ASN A 392 -13.02 -4.08 15.89
N ALA A 393 -12.09 -4.94 15.48
CA ALA A 393 -11.44 -4.83 14.19
C ALA A 393 -11.96 -5.93 13.26
N GLU A 394 -12.15 -5.59 11.99
CA GLU A 394 -12.60 -6.51 10.96
C GLU A 394 -11.47 -6.79 9.97
N VAL A 395 -11.31 -8.05 9.61
CA VAL A 395 -10.43 -8.46 8.52
C VAL A 395 -11.29 -8.92 7.36
N ALA A 396 -11.04 -8.32 6.20
CA ALA A 396 -11.76 -8.60 4.98
C ALA A 396 -10.80 -8.75 3.79
N TRP A 397 -11.29 -9.34 2.71
CA TRP A 397 -10.60 -9.36 1.45
C TRP A 397 -11.54 -9.15 0.26
N TRP A 398 -10.94 -8.76 -0.87
CA TRP A 398 -11.62 -8.61 -2.17
C TRP A 398 -10.87 -9.40 -3.23
N ARG A 399 -11.59 -10.29 -3.91
CA ARG A 399 -11.07 -11.16 -4.97
C ARG A 399 -10.99 -10.38 -6.29
N THR A 400 -9.97 -9.53 -6.44
CA THR A 400 -9.71 -8.81 -7.69
C THR A 400 -8.87 -9.60 -8.68
N ASP A 401 -8.29 -10.71 -8.25
CA ASP A 401 -7.55 -11.68 -9.06
C ASP A 401 -8.33 -12.16 -10.29
N SER A 402 -9.63 -12.45 -10.13
CA SER A 402 -10.50 -12.87 -11.24
C SER A 402 -10.74 -11.79 -12.29
N LEU A 403 -10.66 -10.51 -11.92
CA LEU A 403 -10.82 -9.39 -12.85
C LEU A 403 -9.58 -9.21 -13.73
N VAL A 404 -8.40 -9.48 -13.15
CA VAL A 404 -7.11 -9.31 -13.82
C VAL A 404 -6.80 -10.54 -14.67
N SER A 405 -7.06 -11.76 -14.19
CA SER A 405 -6.79 -13.00 -14.91
C SER A 405 -7.72 -13.23 -16.11
N GLY A 406 -8.98 -12.78 -16.04
CA GLY A 406 -9.95 -12.90 -17.15
C GLY A 406 -9.63 -12.03 -18.38
N ILE A 407 -8.56 -11.26 -18.34
CA ILE A 407 -8.16 -10.31 -19.40
C ILE A 407 -6.91 -10.78 -20.15
N ILE A 408 -6.25 -11.80 -19.63
CA ILE A 408 -5.02 -12.36 -20.21
C ILE A 408 -5.32 -13.38 -21.35
N ASN A 409 -6.60 -13.72 -21.59
CA ASN A 409 -7.05 -14.62 -22.66
C ASN A 409 -7.63 -13.86 -23.85
#